data_d85d36bf223e8e0d6c1b1d26c9bbb544
#
_entry.id   d85d36bf223e8e0d6c1b1d26c9bbb544
#
_cell.length_a   1.000
_cell.length_b   1.000
_cell.length_c   1.000
_cell.angle_alpha   90.00
_cell.angle_beta   90.00
_cell.angle_gamma   90.00
#
_symmetry.space_group_name_H-M   'P 1'
#
loop_
_entity.id
_entity.type
_entity.pdbx_description
1 polymer ?
#
loop_
_entity_poly.entity_id
_entity_poly.type
_entity_poly.pdbx_seq_one_letter_code
_entity_poly.pdbx_strand_id
1 'polypeptide(L)'
;STHCISSAASDVYKRQGGVGSVAVQLLSARGREVWAMTGRVAEHEAWLKELGATEVVDRADFSEPGKPLQKARLAGVVDTVGSTVLANALSQLTWGGVATACGMAAGNDLPASVLPFILRGVQLVGINSVDAPNDVRDAAWKVLDESLDTNAIRTEEVGLDGVVEVGRRLLDGRGSGRTVVRL
;
A
#
# COMPACT_ATOMS: atom_id res chain seq x y z
N SER A 1 -19.04 2.86 -9.77
CA SER A 1 -18.04 3.22 -8.75
C SER A 1 -16.70 2.63 -9.11
N THR A 2 -15.69 3.46 -9.20
CA THR A 2 -14.32 3.07 -9.50
C THR A 2 -13.52 3.10 -8.21
N HIS A 3 -13.05 1.93 -7.77
CA HIS A 3 -12.34 1.78 -6.51
C HIS A 3 -10.82 1.94 -6.70
N CYS A 4 -10.15 2.52 -5.71
CA CYS A 4 -8.70 2.49 -5.61
C CYS A 4 -8.29 1.48 -4.54
N ILE A 5 -7.31 0.63 -4.82
CA ILE A 5 -6.74 -0.27 -3.83
C ILE A 5 -5.42 0.27 -3.31
N SER A 6 -5.24 0.23 -2.00
CA SER A 6 -3.96 0.48 -1.36
C SER A 6 -3.56 -0.76 -0.55
N SER A 7 -2.36 -1.27 -0.79
CA SER A 7 -1.80 -2.35 0.02
C SER A 7 -1.29 -1.81 1.35
N ALA A 8 -2.18 -1.70 2.34
CA ALA A 8 -1.91 -1.03 3.61
C ALA A 8 -1.09 -1.84 4.60
N ALA A 9 -0.82 -3.11 4.37
CA ALA A 9 0.02 -3.92 5.24
C ALA A 9 0.69 -5.04 4.46
N SER A 10 1.97 -4.95 4.20
CA SER A 10 2.75 -6.08 3.74
C SER A 10 3.40 -6.80 4.91
N ASP A 11 3.24 -8.10 4.95
CA ASP A 11 3.97 -8.95 5.84
C ASP A 11 5.20 -9.54 5.13
N VAL A 12 6.29 -9.58 5.80
CA VAL A 12 7.52 -10.37 5.79
C VAL A 12 8.83 -9.58 5.67
N TYR A 13 8.99 -8.47 4.97
CA TYR A 13 10.32 -7.82 4.94
C TYR A 13 10.39 -6.29 5.10
N LYS A 14 9.32 -5.54 4.91
CA LYS A 14 9.25 -4.09 5.24
C LYS A 14 7.83 -3.70 5.67
N ARG A 15 7.50 -3.92 6.72
CA ARG A 15 6.53 -4.33 7.68
C ARG A 15 5.64 -3.30 8.29
N GLN A 16 5.43 -2.14 7.82
CA GLN A 16 4.77 -1.18 8.71
C GLN A 16 3.51 -0.53 8.18
N GLY A 17 3.01 -0.92 7.03
CA GLY A 17 1.81 -0.27 6.49
C GLY A 17 1.94 1.27 6.34
N GLY A 18 3.17 1.79 6.49
CA GLY A 18 3.41 3.22 6.53
C GLY A 18 3.04 3.92 5.23
N VAL A 19 3.43 3.37 4.11
CA VAL A 19 3.05 3.92 2.80
C VAL A 19 1.56 3.68 2.55
N GLY A 20 1.07 2.47 2.82
CA GLY A 20 -0.32 2.12 2.60
C GLY A 20 -1.30 2.94 3.45
N SER A 21 -1.01 3.18 4.73
CA SER A 21 -1.88 3.98 5.60
C SER A 21 -1.94 5.45 5.16
N VAL A 22 -0.82 6.02 4.73
CA VAL A 22 -0.77 7.36 4.13
C VAL A 22 -1.56 7.39 2.83
N ALA A 23 -1.40 6.40 1.96
CA ALA A 23 -2.15 6.32 0.70
C ALA A 23 -3.67 6.21 0.93
N VAL A 24 -4.12 5.45 1.93
CA VAL A 24 -5.55 5.37 2.31
C VAL A 24 -6.07 6.76 2.67
N GLN A 25 -5.40 7.48 3.55
CA GLN A 25 -5.82 8.84 3.95
C GLN A 25 -5.87 9.79 2.75
N LEU A 26 -4.80 9.84 1.96
CA LEU A 26 -4.70 10.76 0.82
C LEU A 26 -5.76 10.49 -0.26
N LEU A 27 -6.07 9.24 -0.54
CA LEU A 27 -7.09 8.85 -1.51
C LEU A 27 -8.49 9.14 -0.97
N SER A 28 -8.75 8.82 0.28
CA SER A 28 -10.02 9.12 0.95
C SER A 28 -10.29 10.63 1.04
N ALA A 29 -9.29 11.43 1.41
CA ALA A 29 -9.40 12.89 1.45
C ALA A 29 -9.73 13.49 0.06
N ARG A 30 -9.44 12.78 -1.03
CA ARG A 30 -9.82 13.14 -2.40
C ARG A 30 -11.14 12.55 -2.86
N GLY A 31 -11.96 12.03 -1.93
CA GLY A 31 -13.28 11.45 -2.20
C GLY A 31 -13.24 10.16 -3.02
N ARG A 32 -12.14 9.39 -2.94
CA ARG A 32 -12.05 8.09 -3.61
C ARG A 32 -12.58 6.99 -2.70
N GLU A 33 -13.27 6.01 -3.28
CA GLU A 33 -13.56 4.76 -2.60
C GLU A 33 -12.29 3.93 -2.49
N VAL A 34 -11.82 3.67 -1.27
CA VAL A 34 -10.51 3.06 -1.02
C VAL A 34 -10.68 1.67 -0.43
N TRP A 35 -10.15 0.68 -1.10
CA TRP A 35 -9.98 -0.66 -0.56
C TRP A 35 -8.59 -0.79 0.05
N ALA A 36 -8.52 -1.06 1.34
CA ALA A 36 -7.27 -1.29 2.03
C ALA A 36 -6.99 -2.80 2.13
N MET A 37 -5.88 -3.24 1.55
CA MET A 37 -5.49 -4.64 1.57
C MET A 37 -4.52 -4.91 2.72
N THR A 38 -4.80 -5.95 3.53
CA THR A 38 -3.94 -6.37 4.65
C THR A 38 -3.96 -7.89 4.83
N GLY A 39 -2.88 -8.48 5.30
CA GLY A 39 -2.84 -9.89 5.72
C GLY A 39 -3.34 -10.11 7.15
N ARG A 40 -3.74 -9.05 7.88
CA ARG A 40 -4.21 -9.09 9.27
C ARG A 40 -5.52 -8.30 9.41
N VAL A 41 -6.55 -8.76 8.71
CA VAL A 41 -7.86 -8.06 8.65
C VAL A 41 -8.41 -7.84 10.04
N ALA A 42 -8.52 -8.88 10.86
CA ALA A 42 -9.09 -8.80 12.20
C ALA A 42 -8.39 -7.78 13.12
N GLU A 43 -7.08 -7.55 12.92
CA GLU A 43 -6.30 -6.62 13.73
C GLU A 43 -6.37 -5.17 13.24
N HIS A 44 -6.51 -4.99 11.93
CA HIS A 44 -6.34 -3.68 11.30
C HIS A 44 -7.62 -3.08 10.72
N GLU A 45 -8.70 -3.82 10.61
CA GLU A 45 -9.93 -3.36 9.94
C GLU A 45 -10.46 -2.05 10.50
N ALA A 46 -10.64 -1.99 11.83
CA ALA A 46 -11.18 -0.79 12.48
C ALA A 46 -10.32 0.44 12.20
N TRP A 47 -9.00 0.31 12.39
CA TRP A 47 -8.06 1.38 12.14
C TRP A 47 -8.02 1.81 10.66
N LEU A 48 -8.03 0.87 9.71
CA LEU A 48 -8.02 1.22 8.29
C LEU A 48 -9.29 1.94 7.85
N LYS A 49 -10.44 1.58 8.46
CA LYS A 49 -11.70 2.31 8.27
C LYS A 49 -11.66 3.72 8.87
N GLU A 50 -11.05 3.90 10.04
CA GLU A 50 -10.80 5.23 10.63
C GLU A 50 -9.92 6.10 9.73
N LEU A 51 -8.94 5.51 9.01
CA LEU A 51 -8.12 6.20 8.02
C LEU A 51 -8.89 6.55 6.73
N GLY A 52 -10.12 6.07 6.56
CA GLY A 52 -10.98 6.36 5.42
C GLY A 52 -11.10 5.22 4.40
N ALA A 53 -10.67 4.00 4.72
CA ALA A 53 -10.96 2.85 3.87
C ALA A 53 -12.45 2.54 3.86
N THR A 54 -13.03 2.38 2.67
CA THR A 54 -14.43 1.96 2.49
C THR A 54 -14.58 0.45 2.68
N GLU A 55 -13.55 -0.30 2.30
CA GLU A 55 -13.49 -1.75 2.44
C GLU A 55 -12.10 -2.21 2.85
N VAL A 56 -12.01 -3.28 3.64
CA VAL A 56 -10.75 -3.92 4.00
C VAL A 56 -10.75 -5.33 3.41
N VAL A 57 -9.74 -5.62 2.60
CA VAL A 57 -9.62 -6.86 1.81
C VAL A 57 -8.48 -7.72 2.35
N ASP A 58 -8.69 -9.02 2.38
CA ASP A 58 -7.61 -9.92 2.75
C ASP A 58 -6.61 -10.06 1.58
N ARG A 59 -5.33 -9.90 1.90
CA ARG A 59 -4.25 -10.11 0.93
C ARG A 59 -4.23 -11.56 0.40
N ALA A 60 -4.69 -12.52 1.17
CA ALA A 60 -4.78 -13.91 0.74
C ALA A 60 -5.57 -14.07 -0.57
N ASP A 61 -6.60 -13.24 -0.78
CA ASP A 61 -7.41 -13.23 -2.01
C ASP A 61 -6.61 -12.86 -3.27
N PHE A 62 -5.42 -12.29 -3.10
CA PHE A 62 -4.52 -11.85 -4.18
C PHE A 62 -3.20 -12.62 -4.22
N SER A 63 -2.97 -13.56 -3.32
CA SER A 63 -1.67 -14.21 -3.14
C SER A 63 -1.43 -15.40 -4.07
N GLU A 64 -2.50 -16.06 -4.53
CA GLU A 64 -2.41 -17.16 -5.48
C GLU A 64 -2.48 -16.67 -6.93
N PRO A 65 -1.80 -17.36 -7.87
CA PRO A 65 -1.85 -16.99 -9.28
C PRO A 65 -3.29 -16.97 -9.83
N GLY A 66 -3.73 -15.80 -10.28
CA GLY A 66 -5.06 -15.59 -10.83
C GLY A 66 -5.10 -15.64 -12.36
N LYS A 67 -6.28 -15.41 -12.92
CA LYS A 67 -6.46 -15.31 -14.37
C LYS A 67 -5.72 -14.08 -14.91
N PRO A 68 -5.11 -14.16 -16.11
CA PRO A 68 -4.39 -13.04 -16.72
C PRO A 68 -5.20 -11.76 -16.90
N LEU A 69 -6.53 -11.89 -17.02
CA LEU A 69 -7.48 -10.78 -17.08
C LEU A 69 -8.71 -11.14 -16.25
N GLN A 70 -8.98 -10.35 -15.22
CA GLN A 70 -10.07 -10.54 -14.29
C GLN A 70 -11.16 -9.47 -14.47
N LYS A 71 -12.25 -9.54 -13.67
CA LYS A 71 -13.29 -8.51 -13.68
C LYS A 71 -12.67 -7.16 -13.33
N ALA A 72 -12.86 -6.16 -14.17
CA ALA A 72 -12.41 -4.80 -13.93
C ALA A 72 -13.20 -4.17 -12.78
N ARG A 73 -12.51 -3.72 -11.74
CA ARG A 73 -13.11 -3.11 -10.55
C ARG A 73 -12.21 -2.06 -9.87
N LEU A 74 -10.94 -1.97 -10.26
CA LEU A 74 -9.97 -1.06 -9.66
C LEU A 74 -9.62 0.05 -10.65
N ALA A 75 -9.72 1.31 -10.24
CA ALA A 75 -9.27 2.45 -11.03
C ALA A 75 -7.77 2.72 -10.86
N GLY A 76 -7.25 2.45 -9.68
CA GLY A 76 -5.85 2.65 -9.35
C GLY A 76 -5.38 1.71 -8.26
N VAL A 77 -4.07 1.51 -8.20
CA VAL A 77 -3.41 0.67 -7.21
C VAL A 77 -2.17 1.38 -6.69
N VAL A 78 -2.00 1.41 -5.38
CA VAL A 78 -0.73 1.77 -4.73
C VAL A 78 -0.15 0.48 -4.16
N ASP A 79 0.85 -0.07 -4.83
CA ASP A 79 1.45 -1.35 -4.46
C ASP A 79 2.75 -1.19 -3.68
N THR A 80 2.82 -1.90 -2.55
CA THR A 80 4.02 -2.03 -1.71
C THR A 80 4.46 -3.49 -1.57
N VAL A 81 3.76 -4.42 -2.23
CA VAL A 81 3.91 -5.87 -2.05
C VAL A 81 4.68 -6.52 -3.19
N GLY A 82 4.34 -6.18 -4.43
CA GLY A 82 4.95 -6.79 -5.62
C GLY A 82 4.44 -8.20 -5.94
N SER A 83 5.17 -8.90 -6.79
CA SER A 83 4.97 -10.30 -7.19
C SER A 83 3.53 -10.62 -7.61
N THR A 84 3.00 -11.78 -7.19
CA THR A 84 1.64 -12.27 -7.54
C THR A 84 0.54 -11.30 -7.12
N VAL A 85 0.68 -10.62 -5.98
CA VAL A 85 -0.32 -9.64 -5.51
C VAL A 85 -0.46 -8.48 -6.50
N LEU A 86 0.65 -7.91 -6.95
CA LEU A 86 0.65 -6.86 -7.97
C LEU A 86 0.10 -7.37 -9.31
N ALA A 87 0.48 -8.58 -9.73
CA ALA A 87 -0.02 -9.19 -10.96
C ALA A 87 -1.55 -9.35 -10.93
N ASN A 88 -2.11 -9.82 -9.83
CA ASN A 88 -3.56 -9.94 -9.62
C ASN A 88 -4.26 -8.58 -9.59
N ALA A 89 -3.66 -7.56 -8.97
CA ALA A 89 -4.20 -6.22 -8.95
C ALA A 89 -4.23 -5.59 -10.37
N LEU A 90 -3.15 -5.72 -11.14
CA LEU A 90 -3.07 -5.28 -12.54
C LEU A 90 -4.17 -5.91 -13.41
N SER A 91 -4.44 -7.21 -13.22
CA SER A 91 -5.48 -7.93 -13.97
C SER A 91 -6.91 -7.41 -13.73
N GLN A 92 -7.13 -6.68 -12.63
CA GLN A 92 -8.42 -6.14 -12.18
C GLN A 92 -8.58 -4.63 -12.43
N LEU A 93 -7.56 -3.98 -13.01
CA LEU A 93 -7.66 -2.56 -13.35
C LEU A 93 -8.69 -2.33 -14.47
N THR A 94 -9.38 -1.21 -14.37
CA THR A 94 -10.31 -0.71 -15.39
C THR A 94 -9.54 -0.12 -16.58
N TRP A 95 -10.24 0.32 -17.61
CA TRP A 95 -9.64 1.02 -18.75
C TRP A 95 -8.87 2.27 -18.29
N GLY A 96 -7.61 2.38 -18.72
CA GLY A 96 -6.72 3.49 -18.35
C GLY A 96 -6.29 3.50 -16.89
N GLY A 97 -6.56 2.44 -16.13
CA GLY A 97 -6.19 2.34 -14.72
C GLY A 97 -4.66 2.33 -14.51
N VAL A 98 -4.23 2.85 -13.38
CA VAL A 98 -2.80 3.01 -13.06
C VAL A 98 -2.45 2.25 -11.79
N ALA A 99 -1.39 1.46 -11.83
CA ALA A 99 -0.73 0.90 -10.65
C ALA A 99 0.60 1.60 -10.41
N THR A 100 0.85 2.04 -9.18
CA THR A 100 2.17 2.50 -8.75
C THR A 100 2.84 1.42 -7.91
N ALA A 101 4.07 1.05 -8.25
CA ALA A 101 4.85 0.06 -7.52
C ALA A 101 6.01 0.73 -6.79
N CYS A 102 6.02 0.65 -5.46
CA CYS A 102 7.06 1.24 -4.60
C CYS A 102 7.63 0.24 -3.58
N GLY A 103 7.23 -1.02 -3.62
CA GLY A 103 7.72 -2.06 -2.73
C GLY A 103 7.74 -3.45 -3.36
N MET A 104 8.43 -4.38 -2.72
CA MET A 104 8.61 -5.76 -3.17
C MET A 104 8.60 -6.75 -2.00
N ALA A 105 7.65 -6.56 -1.08
CA ALA A 105 7.60 -7.33 0.15
C ALA A 105 7.35 -8.82 -0.05
N ALA A 106 6.59 -9.21 -1.10
CA ALA A 106 6.35 -10.60 -1.47
C ALA A 106 7.34 -11.14 -2.51
N GLY A 107 8.06 -10.25 -3.20
CA GLY A 107 9.03 -10.63 -4.22
C GLY A 107 9.31 -9.49 -5.19
N ASN A 108 10.39 -9.61 -5.96
CA ASN A 108 10.81 -8.62 -6.96
C ASN A 108 10.45 -9.04 -8.40
N ASP A 109 9.81 -10.19 -8.56
CA ASP A 109 9.27 -10.69 -9.81
C ASP A 109 7.92 -10.03 -10.13
N LEU A 110 7.51 -10.14 -11.39
CA LEU A 110 6.20 -9.69 -11.86
C LEU A 110 5.58 -10.78 -12.75
N PRO A 111 4.89 -11.77 -12.20
CA PRO A 111 4.26 -12.85 -12.96
C PRO A 111 2.94 -12.40 -13.61
N ALA A 112 2.96 -11.30 -14.35
CA ALA A 112 1.79 -10.70 -15.00
C ALA A 112 1.73 -11.02 -16.49
N SER A 113 0.51 -10.93 -17.04
CA SER A 113 0.27 -10.98 -18.48
C SER A 113 0.28 -9.59 -19.10
N VAL A 114 0.57 -9.50 -20.38
CA VAL A 114 0.44 -8.26 -21.16
C VAL A 114 -1.02 -7.89 -21.47
N LEU A 115 -1.98 -8.79 -21.22
CA LEU A 115 -3.39 -8.59 -21.57
C LEU A 115 -4.03 -7.33 -20.93
N PRO A 116 -3.83 -7.00 -19.65
CA PRO A 116 -4.35 -5.76 -19.08
C PRO A 116 -3.83 -4.52 -19.80
N PHE A 117 -2.55 -4.52 -20.18
CA PHE A 117 -1.91 -3.42 -20.89
C PHE A 117 -2.49 -3.24 -22.29
N ILE A 118 -2.61 -4.31 -23.06
CA ILE A 118 -3.11 -4.25 -24.45
C ILE A 118 -4.61 -3.97 -24.49
N LEU A 119 -5.41 -4.66 -23.67
CA LEU A 119 -6.87 -4.62 -23.78
C LEU A 119 -7.52 -3.50 -22.99
N ARG A 120 -6.83 -2.94 -21.96
CA ARG A 120 -7.38 -1.90 -21.08
C ARG A 120 -6.48 -0.67 -20.97
N GLY A 121 -5.35 -0.60 -21.67
CA GLY A 121 -4.43 0.53 -21.58
C GLY A 121 -3.93 0.78 -20.16
N VAL A 122 -3.82 -0.27 -19.34
CA VAL A 122 -3.34 -0.19 -17.97
C VAL A 122 -1.90 0.30 -17.95
N GLN A 123 -1.55 1.06 -16.94
CA GLN A 123 -0.19 1.56 -16.72
C GLN A 123 0.38 1.01 -15.42
N LEU A 124 1.65 0.61 -15.45
CA LEU A 124 2.45 0.30 -14.26
C LEU A 124 3.59 1.29 -14.15
N VAL A 125 3.64 2.03 -13.05
CA VAL A 125 4.60 3.10 -12.80
C VAL A 125 5.45 2.76 -11.59
N GLY A 126 6.76 2.65 -11.76
CA GLY A 126 7.70 2.49 -10.66
C GLY A 126 7.91 3.81 -9.91
N ILE A 127 7.96 3.75 -8.59
CA ILE A 127 8.23 4.91 -7.72
C ILE A 127 9.58 4.70 -7.03
N ASN A 128 10.60 5.42 -7.50
CA ASN A 128 11.89 5.49 -6.84
C ASN A 128 11.94 6.73 -5.94
N SER A 129 11.77 6.53 -4.63
CA SER A 129 11.82 7.63 -3.65
C SER A 129 13.24 8.07 -3.29
N VAL A 130 14.27 7.30 -3.67
CA VAL A 130 15.67 7.61 -3.35
C VAL A 130 16.21 8.70 -4.27
N ASP A 131 16.01 8.53 -5.59
CA ASP A 131 16.57 9.40 -6.62
C ASP A 131 15.52 10.35 -7.23
N ALA A 132 14.37 10.51 -6.58
CA ALA A 132 13.35 11.45 -7.06
C ALA A 132 13.88 12.88 -7.08
N PRO A 133 13.68 13.64 -8.18
CA PRO A 133 14.06 15.05 -8.25
C PRO A 133 13.45 15.88 -7.12
N ASN A 134 14.16 16.93 -6.67
CA ASN A 134 13.73 17.71 -5.51
C ASN A 134 12.37 18.39 -5.73
N ASP A 135 12.09 18.91 -6.92
CA ASP A 135 10.80 19.50 -7.26
C ASP A 135 9.63 18.51 -7.14
N VAL A 136 9.83 17.25 -7.53
CA VAL A 136 8.85 16.17 -7.35
C VAL A 136 8.67 15.84 -5.87
N ARG A 137 9.76 15.80 -5.10
CA ARG A 137 9.71 15.57 -3.64
C ARG A 137 9.00 16.69 -2.92
N ASP A 138 9.33 17.95 -3.24
CA ASP A 138 8.71 19.13 -2.62
C ASP A 138 7.21 19.18 -2.90
N ALA A 139 6.80 18.86 -4.13
CA ALA A 139 5.39 18.77 -4.49
C ALA A 139 4.67 17.66 -3.68
N ALA A 140 5.32 16.50 -3.48
CA ALA A 140 4.77 15.41 -2.67
C ALA A 140 4.66 15.81 -1.19
N TRP A 141 5.67 16.47 -0.62
CA TRP A 141 5.66 16.95 0.75
C TRP A 141 4.55 17.99 0.98
N LYS A 142 4.35 18.90 0.04
CA LYS A 142 3.25 19.87 0.11
C LYS A 142 1.88 19.19 0.17
N VAL A 143 1.67 18.15 -0.65
CA VAL A 143 0.43 17.38 -0.63
C VAL A 143 0.24 16.65 0.71
N LEU A 144 1.31 16.13 1.31
CA LEU A 144 1.26 15.49 2.62
C LEU A 144 0.91 16.50 3.72
N ASP A 145 1.55 17.67 3.72
CA ASP A 145 1.31 18.74 4.69
C ASP A 145 -0.16 19.23 4.65
N GLU A 146 -0.73 19.38 3.46
CA GLU A 146 -2.09 19.83 3.25
C GLU A 146 -3.18 18.78 3.57
N SER A 147 -2.88 17.48 3.50
CA SER A 147 -3.91 16.45 3.43
C SER A 147 -3.75 15.30 4.41
N LEU A 148 -2.62 15.18 5.13
CA LEU A 148 -2.34 14.06 6.01
C LEU A 148 -2.63 14.43 7.47
N ASP A 149 -3.50 13.67 8.13
CA ASP A 149 -3.61 13.70 9.58
C ASP A 149 -2.55 12.78 10.21
N THR A 150 -1.50 13.37 10.74
CA THR A 150 -0.41 12.64 11.41
C THR A 150 -0.85 11.99 12.72
N ASN A 151 -1.90 12.49 13.38
CA ASN A 151 -2.42 11.92 14.64
C ASN A 151 -3.15 10.59 14.40
N ALA A 152 -3.70 10.38 13.20
CA ALA A 152 -4.32 9.12 12.81
C ALA A 152 -3.30 8.01 12.52
N ILE A 153 -2.01 8.34 12.40
CA ILE A 153 -0.95 7.36 12.19
C ILE A 153 -0.57 6.73 13.53
N ARG A 154 -0.76 5.43 13.66
CA ARG A 154 -0.34 4.69 14.86
C ARG A 154 1.16 4.87 15.08
N THR A 155 1.53 5.46 16.21
CA THR A 155 2.91 5.71 16.60
C THR A 155 3.17 5.15 18.01
N GLU A 156 4.22 4.35 18.13
CA GLU A 156 4.75 3.85 19.40
C GLU A 156 6.03 4.61 19.71
N GLU A 157 6.16 5.11 20.93
CA GLU A 157 7.40 5.74 21.40
C GLU A 157 8.16 4.78 22.31
N VAL A 158 9.46 4.64 22.10
CA VAL A 158 10.36 3.81 22.90
C VAL A 158 11.65 4.56 23.22
N GLY A 159 12.27 4.25 24.35
CA GLY A 159 13.63 4.68 24.63
C GLY A 159 14.69 3.85 23.88
N LEU A 160 15.95 4.23 23.98
CA LEU A 160 17.06 3.49 23.35
C LEU A 160 17.14 2.03 23.79
N ASP A 161 16.79 1.73 25.02
CA ASP A 161 16.73 0.38 25.60
C ASP A 161 15.68 -0.52 24.93
N GLY A 162 14.59 0.06 24.42
CA GLY A 162 13.52 -0.64 23.71
C GLY A 162 13.82 -0.99 22.26
N VAL A 163 14.84 -0.41 21.63
CA VAL A 163 15.11 -0.51 20.18
C VAL A 163 15.33 -1.95 19.74
N VAL A 164 16.07 -2.75 20.50
CA VAL A 164 16.36 -4.16 20.16
C VAL A 164 15.10 -4.99 20.15
N GLU A 165 14.21 -4.79 21.14
CA GLU A 165 12.94 -5.51 21.22
C GLU A 165 11.99 -5.13 20.08
N VAL A 166 11.91 -3.84 19.75
CA VAL A 166 11.18 -3.38 18.55
C VAL A 166 11.74 -4.03 17.29
N GLY A 167 13.05 -4.09 17.15
CA GLY A 167 13.71 -4.75 16.02
C GLY A 167 13.31 -6.23 15.91
N ARG A 168 13.28 -6.97 17.00
CA ARG A 168 12.83 -8.37 17.02
C ARG A 168 11.36 -8.50 16.61
N ARG A 169 10.46 -7.68 17.18
CA ARG A 169 9.04 -7.67 16.80
C ARG A 169 8.85 -7.37 15.30
N LEU A 170 9.64 -6.45 14.76
CA LEU A 170 9.64 -6.15 13.34
C LEU A 170 10.12 -7.35 12.52
N LEU A 171 11.14 -8.05 12.95
CA LEU A 171 11.63 -9.27 12.30
C LEU A 171 10.59 -10.39 12.35
N ASP A 172 9.83 -10.51 13.40
CA ASP A 172 8.78 -11.53 13.58
C ASP A 172 7.45 -11.19 12.87
N GLY A 173 7.34 -10.07 12.15
CA GLY A 173 6.09 -9.66 11.51
C GLY A 173 5.06 -9.01 12.43
N ARG A 174 5.40 -8.73 13.67
CA ARG A 174 4.47 -8.21 14.69
C ARG A 174 4.46 -6.68 14.82
N GLY A 175 5.16 -5.97 13.93
CA GLY A 175 5.16 -4.49 13.92
C GLY A 175 3.89 -3.92 13.30
N SER A 176 3.47 -2.74 13.76
CA SER A 176 2.34 -1.97 13.23
C SER A 176 2.60 -0.47 13.42
N GLY A 177 2.26 0.34 12.43
CA GLY A 177 2.43 1.79 12.49
C GLY A 177 3.88 2.28 12.39
N ARG A 178 4.22 3.28 13.19
CA ARG A 178 5.55 3.88 13.30
C ARG A 178 6.11 3.63 14.69
N THR A 179 7.42 3.44 14.79
CA THR A 179 8.12 3.50 16.07
C THR A 179 9.06 4.69 16.08
N VAL A 180 8.93 5.55 17.07
CA VAL A 180 9.79 6.71 17.31
C VAL A 180 10.67 6.41 18.51
N VAL A 181 11.97 6.61 18.37
CA VAL A 181 12.93 6.42 19.45
C VAL A 181 13.21 7.76 20.10
N ARG A 182 12.96 7.87 21.40
CA ARG A 182 13.41 9.02 22.20
C ARG A 182 14.86 8.84 22.60
N LEU A 183 15.66 9.86 22.34
CA LEU A 183 17.04 9.96 22.77
C LEU A 183 17.14 10.64 24.13
#